data_f2a240431a36790d3b91d58f14beb3ba
#
_entry.id   f2a240431a36790d3b91d58f14beb3ba
#
_cell.length_a   1.000
_cell.length_b   1.000
_cell.length_c   1.000
_cell.angle_alpha   90.00
_cell.angle_beta   90.00
_cell.angle_gamma   90.00
#
_symmetry.space_group_name_H-M   'P 1'
#
loop_
_entity.id
_entity.type
_entity.pdbx_description
1 polymer ?
#
loop_
_entity_poly.entity_id
_entity_poly.type
_entity_poly.pdbx_seq_one_letter_code
_entity_poly.pdbx_strand_id
1 'polypeptide(L)'
;MKSIYEVPLALEEQNMASVVLQRLNMEDKKPNLKSWINLVEKIKNPKSTIKVAIAGKYTKLSDAYISVVESLKHAGYANDAQIEIKWINAEDCVDYEQTKKMLKDVQAVVVPGGFGIRGIEGKLSVVRYARENNLPFLGLCLGMQCAVIEYARNVVGLKDANSTEFDEGTAYPVIDLMLEQKNVQGYGGTMRLGKYECHIKKGTKAHAAYGATKIDERHRHRYEVNNEYLDQLQKAGLVFSGLSPDGMLAEIVELPQLDWFVASQFHPEFKSRPETPHPLFYGLITTAKNKMESLSEVKKLNKAIK
;
A
#
# COMPACT_ATOMS: atom_id res chain seq x y z
N MET A 1 -8.65 21.44 18.73
CA MET A 1 -7.78 20.99 17.63
C MET A 1 -8.51 19.96 16.78
N LYS A 2 -8.45 20.06 15.45
CA LYS A 2 -9.08 19.11 14.53
C LYS A 2 -8.14 17.97 14.14
N SER A 3 -6.84 18.13 14.37
CA SER A 3 -5.79 17.17 14.03
C SER A 3 -4.70 17.16 15.09
N ILE A 4 -4.09 15.98 15.31
CA ILE A 4 -2.90 15.83 16.16
C ILE A 4 -1.70 16.63 15.62
N TYR A 5 -1.69 16.96 14.34
CA TYR A 5 -0.64 17.77 13.70
C TYR A 5 -0.71 19.26 14.09
N GLU A 6 -1.75 19.70 14.76
CA GLU A 6 -1.82 21.06 15.36
C GLU A 6 -1.06 21.15 16.69
N VAL A 7 -0.77 20.02 17.35
CA VAL A 7 -0.13 20.00 18.68
C VAL A 7 1.23 20.71 18.69
N PRO A 8 2.16 20.49 17.73
CA PRO A 8 3.44 21.21 17.74
C PRO A 8 3.28 22.73 17.69
N LEU A 9 2.30 23.23 16.94
CA LEU A 9 2.02 24.67 16.85
C LEU A 9 1.49 25.23 18.18
N ALA A 10 0.54 24.52 18.81
CA ALA A 10 -0.01 24.92 20.11
C ALA A 10 1.04 24.90 21.25
N LEU A 11 1.99 23.98 21.20
CA LEU A 11 3.10 23.93 22.16
C LEU A 11 4.08 25.06 21.93
N GLU A 12 4.34 25.45 20.69
CA GLU A 12 5.19 26.60 20.37
C GLU A 12 4.56 27.94 20.78
N GLU A 13 3.24 28.09 20.56
CA GLU A 13 2.49 29.27 21.07
C GLU A 13 2.64 29.45 22.59
N GLN A 14 2.85 28.38 23.33
CA GLN A 14 3.10 28.38 24.78
C GLN A 14 4.58 28.46 25.15
N ASN A 15 5.48 28.74 24.20
CA ASN A 15 6.94 28.79 24.37
C ASN A 15 7.56 27.49 24.96
N MET A 16 6.94 26.32 24.71
CA MET A 16 7.38 25.06 25.31
C MET A 16 8.82 24.74 24.91
N ALA A 17 9.21 24.98 23.65
CA ALA A 17 10.57 24.71 23.16
C ALA A 17 11.59 25.54 23.95
N SER A 18 11.39 26.84 24.11
CA SER A 18 12.29 27.74 24.88
C SER A 18 12.42 27.29 26.33
N VAL A 19 11.30 26.95 26.99
CA VAL A 19 11.31 26.47 28.39
C VAL A 19 12.15 25.16 28.51
N VAL A 20 11.99 24.21 27.59
CA VAL A 20 12.74 22.96 27.58
C VAL A 20 14.24 23.23 27.36
N LEU A 21 14.60 24.05 26.36
CA LEU A 21 16.01 24.39 26.06
C LEU A 21 16.69 25.08 27.26
N GLN A 22 16.01 26.04 27.92
CA GLN A 22 16.52 26.66 29.11
C GLN A 22 16.78 25.65 30.25
N ARG A 23 15.85 24.71 30.48
CA ARG A 23 16.01 23.67 31.51
C ARG A 23 17.14 22.72 31.24
N LEU A 24 17.47 22.50 29.95
CA LEU A 24 18.58 21.64 29.49
C LEU A 24 19.89 22.41 29.37
N ASN A 25 19.95 23.72 29.70
CA ASN A 25 21.08 24.61 29.49
C ASN A 25 21.57 24.60 28.02
N MET A 26 20.63 24.54 27.09
CA MET A 26 20.89 24.61 25.64
C MET A 26 20.56 26.02 25.12
N GLU A 27 21.22 26.39 24.01
CA GLU A 27 20.94 27.66 23.33
C GLU A 27 19.49 27.66 22.81
N ASP A 28 18.76 28.73 23.14
CA ASP A 28 17.39 28.95 22.67
C ASP A 28 17.40 29.36 21.20
N LYS A 29 16.89 28.48 20.33
CA LYS A 29 16.76 28.71 18.89
C LYS A 29 15.29 28.64 18.49
N LYS A 30 14.83 29.67 17.81
CA LYS A 30 13.47 29.68 17.26
C LYS A 30 13.33 28.60 16.17
N PRO A 31 12.32 27.73 16.27
CA PRO A 31 12.08 26.70 15.26
C PRO A 31 11.55 27.32 13.95
N ASN A 32 11.91 26.72 12.83
CA ASN A 32 11.30 27.04 11.54
C ASN A 32 10.09 26.12 11.30
N LEU A 33 8.90 26.59 11.59
CA LEU A 33 7.65 25.82 11.46
C LEU A 33 6.88 26.10 10.18
N LYS A 34 7.46 26.79 9.20
CA LYS A 34 6.78 27.22 7.96
C LYS A 34 6.15 26.04 7.19
N SER A 35 6.90 24.96 7.00
CA SER A 35 6.40 23.75 6.31
C SER A 35 5.28 23.09 7.11
N TRP A 36 5.43 23.01 8.43
CA TRP A 36 4.43 22.42 9.31
C TRP A 36 3.13 23.22 9.37
N ILE A 37 3.20 24.55 9.40
CA ILE A 37 2.03 25.44 9.31
C ILE A 37 1.30 25.18 7.99
N ASN A 38 2.01 25.12 6.87
CA ASN A 38 1.42 24.83 5.57
C ASN A 38 0.75 23.44 5.51
N LEU A 39 1.36 22.42 6.14
CA LEU A 39 0.74 21.10 6.29
C LEU A 39 -0.58 21.18 7.05
N VAL A 40 -0.60 21.85 8.20
CA VAL A 40 -1.81 22.01 9.02
C VAL A 40 -2.92 22.74 8.25
N GLU A 41 -2.57 23.77 7.48
CA GLU A 41 -3.52 24.47 6.62
C GLU A 41 -4.15 23.56 5.56
N LYS A 42 -3.36 22.69 4.92
CA LYS A 42 -3.86 21.69 3.98
C LYS A 42 -4.80 20.67 4.64
N ILE A 43 -4.48 20.25 5.87
CA ILE A 43 -5.31 19.35 6.66
C ILE A 43 -6.67 19.98 7.01
N LYS A 44 -6.67 21.27 7.34
CA LYS A 44 -7.88 22.00 7.70
C LYS A 44 -8.79 22.33 6.51
N ASN A 45 -8.19 22.53 5.35
CA ASN A 45 -8.86 23.02 4.13
C ASN A 45 -8.62 22.10 2.93
N PRO A 46 -9.06 20.81 3.00
CA PRO A 46 -8.92 19.89 1.88
C PRO A 46 -9.79 20.34 0.68
N LYS A 47 -9.26 20.21 -0.53
CA LYS A 47 -9.98 20.60 -1.77
C LYS A 47 -10.91 19.50 -2.30
N SER A 48 -10.69 18.26 -1.88
CA SER A 48 -11.47 17.10 -2.31
C SER A 48 -11.50 16.03 -1.23
N THR A 49 -12.38 15.04 -1.40
CA THR A 49 -12.42 13.84 -0.54
C THR A 49 -12.25 12.62 -1.42
N ILE A 50 -11.35 11.73 -1.03
CA ILE A 50 -11.08 10.46 -1.70
C ILE A 50 -11.43 9.33 -0.74
N LYS A 51 -12.37 8.48 -1.14
CA LYS A 51 -12.76 7.31 -0.37
C LYS A 51 -11.89 6.12 -0.76
N VAL A 52 -11.16 5.58 0.22
CA VAL A 52 -10.23 4.47 0.04
C VAL A 52 -10.70 3.27 0.85
N ALA A 53 -10.85 2.12 0.20
CA ALA A 53 -11.13 0.88 0.92
C ALA A 53 -9.83 0.31 1.52
N ILE A 54 -9.91 -0.18 2.77
CA ILE A 54 -8.91 -1.07 3.37
C ILE A 54 -9.57 -2.44 3.53
N ALA A 55 -9.17 -3.40 2.69
CA ALA A 55 -9.71 -4.76 2.70
C ALA A 55 -8.81 -5.69 3.52
N GLY A 56 -9.16 -5.89 4.78
CA GLY A 56 -8.38 -6.65 5.74
C GLY A 56 -9.22 -7.54 6.65
N LYS A 57 -8.59 -8.26 7.58
CA LYS A 57 -9.29 -9.13 8.52
C LYS A 57 -9.47 -8.54 9.93
N TYR A 58 -8.78 -7.45 10.23
CA TYR A 58 -8.84 -6.79 11.56
C TYR A 58 -9.59 -5.46 11.51
N THR A 59 -10.60 -5.35 10.66
CA THR A 59 -11.32 -4.09 10.41
C THR A 59 -12.15 -3.58 11.61
N LYS A 60 -12.42 -4.45 12.59
CA LYS A 60 -13.05 -4.09 13.87
C LYS A 60 -12.08 -3.43 14.86
N LEU A 61 -10.77 -3.57 14.65
CA LEU A 61 -9.69 -2.99 15.44
C LEU A 61 -8.92 -2.01 14.55
N SER A 62 -9.39 -0.77 14.48
CA SER A 62 -8.81 0.27 13.61
C SER A 62 -7.30 0.46 13.83
N ASP A 63 -6.83 0.25 15.07
CA ASP A 63 -5.43 0.40 15.45
C ASP A 63 -4.51 -0.63 14.81
N ALA A 64 -5.05 -1.80 14.40
CA ALA A 64 -4.27 -2.82 13.70
C ALA A 64 -3.69 -2.31 12.36
N TYR A 65 -4.31 -1.31 11.77
CA TYR A 65 -3.90 -0.70 10.49
C TYR A 65 -3.54 0.78 10.62
N ILE A 66 -3.22 1.27 11.83
CA ILE A 66 -2.98 2.70 12.06
C ILE A 66 -1.89 3.27 11.15
N SER A 67 -0.79 2.55 10.92
CA SER A 67 0.28 3.01 10.02
C SER A 67 -0.16 3.11 8.56
N VAL A 68 -1.03 2.20 8.10
CA VAL A 68 -1.63 2.26 6.76
C VAL A 68 -2.57 3.47 6.63
N VAL A 69 -3.43 3.68 7.63
CA VAL A 69 -4.35 4.82 7.68
C VAL A 69 -3.59 6.15 7.68
N GLU A 70 -2.56 6.27 8.51
CA GLU A 70 -1.75 7.51 8.55
C GLU A 70 -1.00 7.70 7.23
N SER A 71 -0.47 6.65 6.60
CA SER A 71 0.19 6.75 5.29
C SER A 71 -0.76 7.23 4.20
N LEU A 72 -2.00 6.74 4.20
CA LEU A 72 -3.05 7.24 3.29
C LEU A 72 -3.37 8.71 3.55
N LYS A 73 -3.49 9.12 4.82
CA LYS A 73 -3.71 10.53 5.18
C LYS A 73 -2.53 11.40 4.75
N HIS A 74 -1.27 10.98 4.98
CA HIS A 74 -0.08 11.71 4.53
C HIS A 74 -0.11 11.93 3.01
N ALA A 75 -0.44 10.88 2.24
CA ALA A 75 -0.62 10.99 0.80
C ALA A 75 -1.79 11.91 0.42
N GLY A 76 -2.89 11.88 1.19
CA GLY A 76 -4.01 12.77 1.04
C GLY A 76 -3.61 14.24 1.23
N TYR A 77 -2.89 14.57 2.30
CA TYR A 77 -2.42 15.93 2.58
C TYR A 77 -1.54 16.48 1.46
N ALA A 78 -0.64 15.67 0.92
CA ALA A 78 0.21 16.05 -0.20
C ALA A 78 -0.59 16.29 -1.50
N ASN A 79 -1.77 15.68 -1.63
CA ASN A 79 -2.71 15.85 -2.74
C ASN A 79 -3.82 16.87 -2.47
N ASP A 80 -3.74 17.64 -1.37
CA ASP A 80 -4.80 18.56 -0.91
C ASP A 80 -6.18 17.87 -0.77
N ALA A 81 -6.18 16.59 -0.38
CA ALA A 81 -7.37 15.77 -0.25
C ALA A 81 -7.55 15.20 1.15
N GLN A 82 -8.80 15.14 1.60
CA GLN A 82 -9.20 14.37 2.78
C GLN A 82 -9.37 12.91 2.38
N ILE A 83 -8.88 11.99 3.21
CA ILE A 83 -9.09 10.55 3.00
C ILE A 83 -10.23 10.06 3.89
N GLU A 84 -11.23 9.47 3.25
CA GLU A 84 -12.30 8.73 3.90
C GLU A 84 -12.00 7.24 3.82
N ILE A 85 -11.85 6.57 4.96
CA ILE A 85 -11.56 5.14 5.00
C ILE A 85 -12.85 4.33 5.01
N LYS A 86 -12.99 3.44 4.03
CA LYS A 86 -14.02 2.41 4.00
C LYS A 86 -13.41 1.08 4.45
N TRP A 87 -13.79 0.64 5.63
CA TRP A 87 -13.36 -0.65 6.16
C TRP A 87 -14.13 -1.78 5.48
N ILE A 88 -13.40 -2.75 4.92
CA ILE A 88 -13.96 -3.96 4.31
C ILE A 88 -13.35 -5.16 5.01
N ASN A 89 -14.17 -5.92 5.72
CA ASN A 89 -13.73 -7.22 6.22
C ASN A 89 -13.62 -8.19 5.04
N ALA A 90 -12.44 -8.72 4.80
CA ALA A 90 -12.19 -9.61 3.69
C ALA A 90 -13.04 -10.90 3.75
N GLU A 91 -13.45 -11.34 4.95
CA GLU A 91 -14.33 -12.50 5.12
C GLU A 91 -15.74 -12.26 4.57
N ASP A 92 -16.16 -10.99 4.44
CA ASP A 92 -17.49 -10.64 3.90
C ASP A 92 -17.46 -10.57 2.36
N CYS A 93 -16.29 -10.64 1.72
CA CYS A 93 -16.11 -10.70 0.26
C CYS A 93 -16.23 -12.15 -0.24
N VAL A 94 -17.38 -12.78 0.04
CA VAL A 94 -17.61 -14.23 -0.19
C VAL A 94 -17.64 -14.62 -1.67
N ASP A 95 -18.00 -13.67 -2.55
CA ASP A 95 -18.01 -13.83 -4.00
C ASP A 95 -17.72 -12.51 -4.72
N TYR A 96 -17.56 -12.58 -6.03
CA TYR A 96 -17.23 -11.41 -6.86
C TYR A 96 -18.34 -10.34 -6.87
N GLU A 97 -19.61 -10.73 -6.91
CA GLU A 97 -20.73 -9.78 -6.95
C GLU A 97 -20.90 -9.03 -5.62
N GLN A 98 -20.67 -9.71 -4.51
CA GLN A 98 -20.65 -9.07 -3.19
C GLN A 98 -19.46 -8.10 -3.08
N THR A 99 -18.27 -8.51 -3.51
CA THR A 99 -17.07 -7.67 -3.55
C THR A 99 -17.29 -6.41 -4.39
N LYS A 100 -17.90 -6.55 -5.57
CA LYS A 100 -18.26 -5.43 -6.46
C LYS A 100 -19.22 -4.44 -5.78
N LYS A 101 -20.23 -4.92 -5.06
CA LYS A 101 -21.14 -4.06 -4.29
C LYS A 101 -20.39 -3.27 -3.21
N MET A 102 -19.43 -3.92 -2.54
CA MET A 102 -18.66 -3.31 -1.48
C MET A 102 -17.65 -2.28 -2.01
N LEU A 103 -17.12 -2.44 -3.22
CA LEU A 103 -16.07 -1.58 -3.79
C LEU A 103 -16.58 -0.52 -4.77
N LYS A 104 -17.86 -0.52 -5.18
CA LYS A 104 -18.37 0.35 -6.26
C LYS A 104 -18.26 1.85 -6.00
N ASP A 105 -18.16 2.28 -4.75
CA ASP A 105 -18.18 3.69 -4.33
C ASP A 105 -16.83 4.20 -3.84
N VAL A 106 -15.75 3.41 -4.00
CA VAL A 106 -14.40 3.81 -3.60
C VAL A 106 -13.55 4.19 -4.81
N GLN A 107 -12.57 5.06 -4.60
CA GLN A 107 -11.64 5.54 -5.63
C GLN A 107 -10.32 4.78 -5.63
N ALA A 108 -10.01 4.05 -4.55
CA ALA A 108 -8.84 3.21 -4.44
C ALA A 108 -9.06 2.09 -3.42
N VAL A 109 -8.23 1.06 -3.46
CA VAL A 109 -8.24 -0.01 -2.46
C VAL A 109 -6.82 -0.40 -2.04
N VAL A 110 -6.66 -0.64 -0.74
CA VAL A 110 -5.45 -1.21 -0.15
C VAL A 110 -5.78 -2.59 0.41
N VAL A 111 -4.96 -3.58 0.06
CA VAL A 111 -4.96 -4.89 0.72
C VAL A 111 -3.72 -4.95 1.61
N PRO A 112 -3.89 -4.82 2.93
CA PRO A 112 -2.78 -4.72 3.87
C PRO A 112 -2.14 -6.07 4.16
N GLY A 113 -0.99 -6.03 4.82
CA GLY A 113 -0.29 -7.19 5.38
C GLY A 113 -1.15 -7.99 6.37
N GLY A 114 -0.68 -9.17 6.69
CA GLY A 114 -1.30 -10.10 7.63
C GLY A 114 -0.67 -11.48 7.55
N PHE A 115 -1.18 -12.43 8.34
CA PHE A 115 -0.70 -13.82 8.41
C PHE A 115 -1.88 -14.78 8.46
N GLY A 116 -1.68 -16.01 7.96
CA GLY A 116 -2.63 -17.12 8.04
C GLY A 116 -3.82 -17.01 7.08
N ILE A 117 -4.52 -18.10 6.94
CA ILE A 117 -5.50 -18.39 5.89
C ILE A 117 -6.79 -17.54 5.94
N ARG A 118 -7.16 -17.00 7.11
CA ARG A 118 -8.46 -16.32 7.29
C ARG A 118 -8.59 -15.09 6.39
N GLY A 119 -9.65 -15.05 5.56
CA GLY A 119 -10.00 -13.95 4.68
C GLY A 119 -9.16 -13.87 3.40
N ILE A 120 -8.36 -14.89 3.07
CA ILE A 120 -7.51 -14.90 1.86
C ILE A 120 -8.37 -14.86 0.60
N GLU A 121 -9.36 -15.75 0.44
CA GLU A 121 -10.19 -15.78 -0.75
C GLU A 121 -10.95 -14.47 -0.98
N GLY A 122 -11.41 -13.82 0.10
CA GLY A 122 -11.98 -12.48 -0.01
C GLY A 122 -10.99 -11.41 -0.44
N LYS A 123 -9.73 -11.47 0.01
CA LYS A 123 -8.66 -10.59 -0.50
C LYS A 123 -8.38 -10.85 -1.98
N LEU A 124 -8.36 -12.11 -2.42
CA LEU A 124 -8.22 -12.47 -3.84
C LEU A 124 -9.37 -11.90 -4.67
N SER A 125 -10.61 -11.98 -4.17
CA SER A 125 -11.78 -11.37 -4.82
C SER A 125 -11.66 -9.85 -4.95
N VAL A 126 -11.15 -9.16 -3.91
CA VAL A 126 -10.87 -7.71 -3.93
C VAL A 126 -9.78 -7.36 -4.96
N VAL A 127 -8.69 -8.12 -5.00
CA VAL A 127 -7.60 -7.96 -5.97
C VAL A 127 -8.11 -8.14 -7.39
N ARG A 128 -8.89 -9.20 -7.64
CA ARG A 128 -9.53 -9.46 -8.92
C ARG A 128 -10.41 -8.31 -9.38
N TYR A 129 -11.28 -7.82 -8.49
CA TYR A 129 -12.13 -6.68 -8.79
C TYR A 129 -11.31 -5.44 -9.16
N ALA A 130 -10.26 -5.14 -8.39
CA ALA A 130 -9.39 -4.00 -8.65
C ALA A 130 -8.71 -4.12 -10.03
N ARG A 131 -8.19 -5.29 -10.37
CA ARG A 131 -7.54 -5.56 -11.65
C ARG A 131 -8.53 -5.44 -12.82
N GLU A 132 -9.68 -6.09 -12.73
CA GLU A 132 -10.65 -6.14 -13.83
C GLU A 132 -11.37 -4.80 -14.06
N ASN A 133 -11.48 -3.94 -13.03
CA ASN A 133 -12.15 -2.65 -13.12
C ASN A 133 -11.20 -1.45 -13.14
N ASN A 134 -9.89 -1.70 -13.29
CA ASN A 134 -8.87 -0.65 -13.26
C ASN A 134 -9.02 0.27 -12.02
N LEU A 135 -9.41 -0.29 -10.87
CA LEU A 135 -9.48 0.44 -9.61
C LEU A 135 -8.06 0.60 -9.06
N PRO A 136 -7.58 1.82 -8.75
CA PRO A 136 -6.28 2.02 -8.13
C PRO A 136 -6.07 1.12 -6.92
N PHE A 137 -5.01 0.30 -6.97
CA PHE A 137 -4.74 -0.78 -6.02
C PHE A 137 -3.33 -0.68 -5.45
N LEU A 138 -3.21 -0.92 -4.14
CA LEU A 138 -1.94 -1.09 -3.45
C LEU A 138 -1.99 -2.34 -2.55
N GLY A 139 -1.15 -3.33 -2.86
CA GLY A 139 -0.96 -4.52 -2.03
C GLY A 139 0.27 -4.39 -1.13
N LEU A 140 0.15 -4.72 0.16
CA LEU A 140 1.24 -4.63 1.13
C LEU A 140 1.55 -6.00 1.70
N CYS A 141 2.77 -6.49 1.58
CA CYS A 141 3.26 -7.77 2.10
C CYS A 141 2.33 -8.93 1.66
N LEU A 142 1.48 -9.44 2.53
CA LEU A 142 0.45 -10.43 2.17
C LEU A 142 -0.45 -9.94 1.01
N GLY A 143 -0.71 -8.63 0.91
CA GLY A 143 -1.46 -8.05 -0.20
C GLY A 143 -0.77 -8.22 -1.55
N MET A 144 0.56 -8.17 -1.61
CA MET A 144 1.32 -8.52 -2.81
C MET A 144 1.22 -10.02 -3.13
N GLN A 145 1.35 -10.88 -2.12
CA GLN A 145 1.21 -12.32 -2.29
C GLN A 145 -0.18 -12.67 -2.83
N CYS A 146 -1.23 -12.05 -2.29
CA CYS A 146 -2.59 -12.19 -2.84
C CYS A 146 -2.67 -11.72 -4.31
N ALA A 147 -1.98 -10.63 -4.69
CA ALA A 147 -1.97 -10.16 -6.08
C ALA A 147 -1.30 -11.17 -7.02
N VAL A 148 -0.21 -11.79 -6.60
CA VAL A 148 0.47 -12.85 -7.38
C VAL A 148 -0.40 -14.10 -7.50
N ILE A 149 -1.01 -14.56 -6.41
CA ILE A 149 -1.91 -15.74 -6.41
C ILE A 149 -3.12 -15.48 -7.32
N GLU A 150 -3.77 -14.33 -7.19
CA GLU A 150 -4.92 -13.95 -8.03
C GLU A 150 -4.54 -13.96 -9.51
N TYR A 151 -3.40 -13.34 -9.84
CA TYR A 151 -2.93 -13.26 -11.21
C TYR A 151 -2.58 -14.64 -11.78
N ALA A 152 -1.95 -15.49 -11.00
CA ALA A 152 -1.65 -16.87 -11.37
C ALA A 152 -2.93 -17.67 -11.66
N ARG A 153 -3.96 -17.55 -10.80
CA ARG A 153 -5.23 -18.26 -10.97
C ARG A 153 -6.04 -17.78 -12.18
N ASN A 154 -6.22 -16.46 -12.29
CA ASN A 154 -7.23 -15.88 -13.19
C ASN A 154 -6.65 -15.37 -14.52
N VAL A 155 -5.34 -15.13 -14.63
CA VAL A 155 -4.71 -14.65 -15.86
C VAL A 155 -3.81 -15.73 -16.47
N VAL A 156 -2.96 -16.36 -15.65
CA VAL A 156 -2.07 -17.44 -16.13
C VAL A 156 -2.82 -18.75 -16.32
N GLY A 157 -3.92 -18.99 -15.57
CA GLY A 157 -4.73 -20.21 -15.66
C GLY A 157 -4.33 -21.33 -14.70
N LEU A 158 -3.46 -21.07 -13.73
CA LEU A 158 -3.07 -22.01 -12.66
C LEU A 158 -4.15 -22.01 -11.56
N LYS A 159 -5.28 -22.67 -11.81
CA LYS A 159 -6.52 -22.57 -11.02
C LYS A 159 -6.34 -22.78 -9.51
N ASP A 160 -5.40 -23.66 -9.11
CA ASP A 160 -5.14 -24.02 -7.71
C ASP A 160 -3.90 -23.33 -7.15
N ALA A 161 -3.37 -22.30 -7.84
CA ALA A 161 -2.21 -21.55 -7.36
C ALA A 161 -2.46 -20.96 -5.97
N ASN A 162 -1.50 -21.15 -5.07
CA ASN A 162 -1.63 -20.73 -3.69
C ASN A 162 -0.27 -20.42 -3.05
N SER A 163 -0.31 -20.04 -1.77
CA SER A 163 0.84 -20.00 -0.88
C SER A 163 0.90 -21.28 -0.06
N THR A 164 2.09 -21.84 0.14
CA THR A 164 2.32 -22.94 1.08
C THR A 164 2.06 -22.56 2.54
N GLU A 165 1.91 -21.25 2.86
CA GLU A 165 1.38 -20.79 4.15
C GLU A 165 -0.07 -21.19 4.37
N PHE A 166 -0.87 -21.28 3.31
CA PHE A 166 -2.32 -21.50 3.39
C PHE A 166 -2.71 -22.92 3.01
N ASP A 167 -1.93 -23.53 2.10
CA ASP A 167 -2.14 -24.89 1.60
C ASP A 167 -0.77 -25.49 1.26
N GLU A 168 -0.23 -26.30 2.17
CA GLU A 168 1.06 -26.98 1.98
C GLU A 168 1.04 -27.98 0.81
N GLY A 169 -0.15 -28.46 0.42
CA GLY A 169 -0.35 -29.42 -0.66
C GLY A 169 -0.71 -28.78 -2.00
N THR A 170 -0.67 -27.47 -2.14
CA THR A 170 -1.05 -26.79 -3.39
C THR A 170 -0.25 -27.30 -4.58
N ALA A 171 -0.93 -27.55 -5.71
CA ALA A 171 -0.31 -27.99 -6.94
C ALA A 171 0.61 -26.91 -7.58
N TYR A 172 0.35 -25.64 -7.29
CA TYR A 172 1.09 -24.50 -7.84
C TYR A 172 1.48 -23.54 -6.71
N PRO A 173 2.57 -23.82 -5.97
CA PRO A 173 3.05 -22.98 -4.87
C PRO A 173 3.73 -21.70 -5.41
N VAL A 174 2.93 -20.75 -5.92
CA VAL A 174 3.43 -19.49 -6.49
C VAL A 174 3.98 -18.54 -5.41
N ILE A 175 3.64 -18.80 -4.14
CA ILE A 175 4.23 -18.20 -2.95
C ILE A 175 4.71 -19.35 -2.06
N ASP A 176 5.99 -19.36 -1.69
CA ASP A 176 6.60 -20.45 -0.92
C ASP A 176 7.69 -19.93 0.02
N LEU A 177 8.14 -20.79 0.92
CA LEU A 177 9.35 -20.57 1.71
C LEU A 177 10.59 -20.65 0.81
N MET A 178 11.55 -19.79 1.04
CA MET A 178 12.85 -19.89 0.40
C MET A 178 13.56 -21.19 0.81
N LEU A 179 14.37 -21.75 -0.10
CA LEU A 179 15.14 -22.98 0.16
C LEU A 179 16.01 -22.88 1.43
N GLU A 180 16.62 -21.73 1.67
CA GLU A 180 17.43 -21.45 2.85
C GLU A 180 16.61 -21.48 4.15
N GLN A 181 15.32 -21.18 4.07
CA GLN A 181 14.40 -21.16 5.22
C GLN A 181 13.79 -22.54 5.51
N LYS A 182 13.72 -23.43 4.52
CA LYS A 182 13.20 -24.81 4.67
C LYS A 182 14.08 -25.68 5.60
N ASN A 183 15.34 -25.31 5.79
CA ASN A 183 16.31 -26.07 6.58
C ASN A 183 16.48 -25.55 8.02
N VAL A 184 15.77 -24.50 8.44
CA VAL A 184 15.91 -23.92 9.78
C VAL A 184 14.81 -24.45 10.70
N GLN A 185 15.21 -25.16 11.76
CA GLN A 185 14.32 -25.60 12.83
C GLN A 185 13.99 -24.39 13.74
N GLY A 186 12.74 -23.93 13.73
CA GLY A 186 12.23 -22.89 14.63
C GLY A 186 11.70 -21.62 13.93
N TYR A 187 10.53 -21.20 14.34
CA TYR A 187 9.78 -20.10 13.71
C TYR A 187 10.41 -18.69 13.82
N GLY A 188 11.39 -18.49 14.70
CA GLY A 188 11.96 -17.15 14.99
C GLY A 188 13.10 -16.72 14.08
N GLY A 189 13.84 -17.65 13.45
CA GLY A 189 15.07 -17.37 12.69
C GLY A 189 14.93 -17.24 11.18
N THR A 190 13.74 -17.49 10.62
CA THR A 190 13.48 -17.55 9.18
C THR A 190 12.81 -16.31 8.61
N MET A 191 12.50 -15.30 9.43
CA MET A 191 11.80 -14.10 8.99
C MET A 191 12.77 -13.08 8.43
N ARG A 192 12.49 -12.56 7.22
CA ARG A 192 13.12 -11.32 6.76
C ARG A 192 12.55 -10.18 7.58
N LEU A 193 13.37 -9.63 8.45
CA LEU A 193 12.98 -8.59 9.42
C LEU A 193 13.94 -7.42 9.36
N GLY A 194 13.40 -6.22 9.20
CA GLY A 194 14.18 -4.99 9.21
C GLY A 194 14.38 -4.38 7.82
N LYS A 195 15.47 -3.64 7.66
CA LYS A 195 15.80 -2.86 6.46
C LYS A 195 16.53 -3.71 5.43
N TYR A 196 16.03 -3.74 4.19
CA TYR A 196 16.68 -4.38 3.05
C TYR A 196 16.66 -3.47 1.82
N GLU A 197 17.72 -3.55 1.01
CA GLU A 197 17.84 -2.83 -0.25
C GLU A 197 16.95 -3.50 -1.30
N CYS A 198 16.32 -2.67 -2.15
CA CYS A 198 15.54 -3.09 -3.31
C CYS A 198 16.00 -2.32 -4.55
N HIS A 199 16.24 -3.01 -5.66
CA HIS A 199 16.57 -2.44 -6.95
C HIS A 199 15.31 -2.30 -7.82
N ILE A 200 15.00 -1.07 -8.23
CA ILE A 200 13.82 -0.74 -9.01
C ILE A 200 14.16 -0.68 -10.50
N LYS A 201 13.36 -1.35 -11.31
CA LYS A 201 13.47 -1.37 -12.77
C LYS A 201 13.04 -0.02 -13.35
N LYS A 202 13.89 0.58 -14.20
CA LYS A 202 13.59 1.84 -14.90
C LYS A 202 12.36 1.69 -15.81
N GLY A 203 11.60 2.78 -15.94
CA GLY A 203 10.41 2.84 -16.80
C GLY A 203 9.15 2.22 -16.21
N THR A 204 9.17 1.82 -14.94
CA THR A 204 8.03 1.25 -14.20
C THR A 204 7.31 2.33 -13.39
N LYS A 205 6.09 2.04 -12.94
CA LYS A 205 5.33 2.92 -12.03
C LYS A 205 6.04 3.10 -10.70
N ALA A 206 6.61 2.03 -10.17
CA ALA A 206 7.43 2.10 -8.97
C ALA A 206 8.62 3.05 -9.18
N HIS A 207 9.34 2.95 -10.31
CA HIS A 207 10.44 3.86 -10.63
C HIS A 207 9.97 5.33 -10.73
N ALA A 208 8.84 5.57 -11.39
CA ALA A 208 8.28 6.91 -11.50
C ALA A 208 7.89 7.50 -10.14
N ALA A 209 7.36 6.67 -9.24
CA ALA A 209 6.97 7.09 -7.89
C ALA A 209 8.17 7.41 -6.99
N TYR A 210 9.19 6.56 -6.97
CA TYR A 210 10.36 6.74 -6.11
C TYR A 210 11.38 7.74 -6.68
N GLY A 211 11.45 7.90 -7.99
CA GLY A 211 12.48 8.71 -8.65
C GLY A 211 13.90 8.14 -8.50
N ALA A 212 14.04 6.88 -8.10
CA ALA A 212 15.31 6.24 -7.80
C ALA A 212 15.31 4.77 -8.24
N THR A 213 16.51 4.24 -8.55
CA THR A 213 16.68 2.82 -8.93
C THR A 213 17.14 1.93 -7.78
N LYS A 214 17.51 2.52 -6.64
CA LYS A 214 17.87 1.82 -5.41
C LYS A 214 17.17 2.47 -4.25
N ILE A 215 16.52 1.66 -3.43
CA ILE A 215 15.80 2.08 -2.23
C ILE A 215 16.07 1.10 -1.10
N ASP A 216 15.78 1.53 0.10
CA ASP A 216 15.79 0.68 1.29
C ASP A 216 14.39 0.61 1.86
N GLU A 217 13.86 -0.58 2.12
CA GLU A 217 12.52 -0.76 2.69
C GLU A 217 12.49 -1.72 3.87
N ARG A 218 11.41 -1.69 4.66
CA ARG A 218 11.27 -2.49 5.88
C ARG A 218 10.43 -3.73 5.61
N HIS A 219 10.97 -4.89 5.96
CA HIS A 219 10.38 -6.20 5.75
C HIS A 219 9.96 -6.86 7.07
N ARG A 220 8.92 -7.69 6.99
CA ARG A 220 8.48 -8.60 8.06
C ARG A 220 7.66 -9.74 7.44
N HIS A 221 8.33 -10.70 6.83
CA HIS A 221 7.68 -11.85 6.19
C HIS A 221 8.62 -13.04 6.09
N ARG A 222 8.06 -14.22 5.78
CA ARG A 222 8.80 -15.47 5.54
C ARG A 222 8.63 -15.96 4.12
N TYR A 223 7.40 -15.84 3.61
CA TYR A 223 7.01 -16.35 2.30
C TYR A 223 7.36 -15.31 1.23
N GLU A 224 7.79 -15.83 0.08
CA GLU A 224 8.25 -15.06 -1.06
C GLU A 224 7.58 -15.57 -2.34
N VAL A 225 7.61 -14.78 -3.39
CA VAL A 225 7.23 -15.27 -4.73
C VAL A 225 8.20 -16.37 -5.14
N ASN A 226 7.65 -17.52 -5.52
CA ASN A 226 8.46 -18.66 -5.98
C ASN A 226 9.04 -18.39 -7.37
N ASN A 227 10.36 -18.44 -7.48
CA ASN A 227 11.10 -18.13 -8.69
C ASN A 227 10.77 -19.06 -9.88
N GLU A 228 10.27 -20.28 -9.62
CA GLU A 228 9.86 -21.21 -10.67
C GLU A 228 8.71 -20.68 -11.53
N TYR A 229 7.92 -19.74 -11.01
CA TYR A 229 6.75 -19.15 -11.69
C TYR A 229 7.02 -17.78 -12.29
N LEU A 230 8.17 -17.14 -12.02
CA LEU A 230 8.46 -15.78 -12.46
C LEU A 230 8.30 -15.60 -13.98
N ASP A 231 8.90 -16.48 -14.76
CA ASP A 231 8.84 -16.42 -16.23
C ASP A 231 7.40 -16.52 -16.75
N GLN A 232 6.60 -17.41 -16.17
CA GLN A 232 5.22 -17.62 -16.59
C GLN A 232 4.35 -16.42 -16.24
N LEU A 233 4.52 -15.83 -15.07
CA LEU A 233 3.84 -14.62 -14.63
C LEU A 233 4.24 -13.42 -15.49
N GLN A 234 5.53 -13.27 -15.80
CA GLN A 234 6.03 -12.18 -16.65
C GLN A 234 5.51 -12.28 -18.09
N LYS A 235 5.51 -13.47 -18.68
CA LYS A 235 4.96 -13.71 -20.03
C LYS A 235 3.48 -13.34 -20.10
N ALA A 236 2.75 -13.50 -19.01
CA ALA A 236 1.34 -13.11 -18.91
C ALA A 236 1.15 -11.59 -18.67
N GLY A 237 2.23 -10.82 -18.41
CA GLY A 237 2.19 -9.37 -18.29
C GLY A 237 2.39 -8.80 -16.88
N LEU A 238 2.62 -9.63 -15.85
CA LEU A 238 3.00 -9.15 -14.51
C LEU A 238 4.45 -8.66 -14.55
N VAL A 239 4.70 -7.45 -14.09
CA VAL A 239 6.06 -6.88 -14.06
C VAL A 239 6.60 -6.93 -12.63
N PHE A 240 7.75 -7.59 -12.45
CA PHE A 240 8.55 -7.52 -11.24
C PHE A 240 9.40 -6.24 -11.33
N SER A 241 8.87 -5.16 -10.77
CA SER A 241 9.47 -3.82 -10.88
C SER A 241 10.46 -3.51 -9.78
N GLY A 242 10.48 -4.28 -8.69
CA GLY A 242 11.47 -4.24 -7.63
C GLY A 242 12.00 -5.64 -7.33
N LEU A 243 13.32 -5.76 -7.22
CA LEU A 243 14.00 -7.00 -6.89
C LEU A 243 15.04 -6.77 -5.79
N SER A 244 15.38 -7.82 -5.04
CA SER A 244 16.56 -7.82 -4.17
C SER A 244 17.86 -7.55 -4.96
N PRO A 245 18.96 -7.11 -4.33
CA PRO A 245 20.22 -6.78 -5.02
C PRO A 245 20.80 -7.92 -5.86
N ASP A 246 20.59 -9.17 -5.44
CA ASP A 246 20.97 -10.39 -6.16
C ASP A 246 19.97 -10.80 -7.26
N GLY A 247 18.83 -10.10 -7.35
CA GLY A 247 17.78 -10.37 -8.33
C GLY A 247 16.90 -11.58 -8.01
N MET A 248 17.10 -12.23 -6.85
CA MET A 248 16.44 -13.49 -6.51
C MET A 248 15.06 -13.33 -5.89
N LEU A 249 14.77 -12.19 -5.25
CA LEU A 249 13.53 -11.96 -4.54
C LEU A 249 12.71 -10.84 -5.17
N ALA A 250 11.42 -11.13 -5.39
CA ALA A 250 10.47 -10.15 -5.89
C ALA A 250 10.02 -9.22 -4.75
N GLU A 251 10.34 -7.93 -4.86
CA GLU A 251 10.05 -6.91 -3.85
C GLU A 251 8.85 -6.04 -4.22
N ILE A 252 8.65 -5.79 -5.52
CA ILE A 252 7.52 -5.01 -6.04
C ILE A 252 7.01 -5.68 -7.31
N VAL A 253 5.69 -5.81 -7.43
CA VAL A 253 5.00 -6.22 -8.65
C VAL A 253 4.04 -5.14 -9.12
N GLU A 254 3.85 -5.02 -10.44
CA GLU A 254 2.91 -4.08 -11.01
C GLU A 254 2.30 -4.59 -12.33
N LEU A 255 1.13 -4.04 -12.66
CA LEU A 255 0.48 -4.21 -13.97
C LEU A 255 0.56 -2.87 -14.72
N PRO A 256 1.47 -2.75 -15.71
CA PRO A 256 1.72 -1.48 -16.38
C PRO A 256 0.54 -0.96 -17.20
N GLN A 257 -0.34 -1.84 -17.66
CA GLN A 257 -1.54 -1.50 -18.44
C GLN A 257 -2.67 -0.86 -17.62
N LEU A 258 -2.63 -0.95 -16.29
CA LEU A 258 -3.62 -0.34 -15.38
C LEU A 258 -3.10 1.01 -14.88
N ASP A 259 -4.00 1.92 -14.50
CA ASP A 259 -3.62 3.27 -14.02
C ASP A 259 -2.68 3.21 -12.81
N TRP A 260 -3.03 2.40 -11.81
CA TRP A 260 -2.21 2.10 -10.65
C TRP A 260 -2.57 0.73 -10.07
N PHE A 261 -1.76 -0.26 -10.38
CA PHE A 261 -1.83 -1.57 -9.75
C PHE A 261 -0.42 -1.96 -9.36
N VAL A 262 -0.08 -1.69 -8.11
CA VAL A 262 1.27 -1.88 -7.55
C VAL A 262 1.15 -2.62 -6.23
N ALA A 263 2.07 -3.55 -5.98
CA ALA A 263 2.13 -4.23 -4.69
C ALA A 263 3.57 -4.46 -4.27
N SER A 264 3.85 -4.36 -2.97
CA SER A 264 5.17 -4.51 -2.37
C SER A 264 5.21 -5.63 -1.35
N GLN A 265 6.32 -6.39 -1.31
CA GLN A 265 6.56 -7.40 -0.28
C GLN A 265 6.93 -6.77 1.07
N PHE A 266 7.51 -5.59 1.04
CA PHE A 266 7.84 -4.80 2.21
C PHE A 266 6.65 -3.97 2.73
N HIS A 267 6.89 -3.24 3.83
CA HIS A 267 5.91 -2.43 4.55
C HIS A 267 6.21 -0.93 4.39
N PRO A 268 5.75 -0.29 3.29
CA PRO A 268 5.97 1.14 3.02
C PRO A 268 5.31 2.04 4.06
N GLU A 269 4.27 1.55 4.75
CA GLU A 269 3.55 2.29 5.78
C GLU A 269 4.43 2.69 6.97
N PHE A 270 5.54 2.01 7.21
CA PHE A 270 6.47 2.36 8.30
C PHE A 270 7.43 3.50 7.95
N LYS A 271 7.48 3.91 6.68
CA LYS A 271 8.38 4.99 6.23
C LYS A 271 7.64 6.27 5.83
N SER A 272 6.33 6.25 5.77
CA SER A 272 5.53 7.43 5.46
C SER A 272 5.63 8.49 6.56
N ARG A 273 5.67 9.77 6.18
CA ARG A 273 5.71 10.91 7.08
C ARG A 273 4.71 11.98 6.62
N PRO A 274 4.20 12.84 7.50
CA PRO A 274 3.20 13.86 7.15
C PRO A 274 3.67 14.84 6.07
N GLU A 275 4.95 15.23 6.08
CA GLU A 275 5.53 16.13 5.08
C GLU A 275 6.16 15.41 3.88
N THR A 276 6.44 14.10 4.03
CA THR A 276 7.04 13.26 3.00
C THR A 276 6.31 11.91 2.94
N PRO A 277 5.12 11.87 2.32
CA PRO A 277 4.37 10.63 2.19
C PRO A 277 5.16 9.60 1.41
N HIS A 278 4.99 8.35 1.79
CA HIS A 278 5.68 7.27 1.07
C HIS A 278 5.25 7.22 -0.41
N PRO A 279 6.19 7.07 -1.37
CA PRO A 279 5.92 7.16 -2.80
C PRO A 279 4.79 6.26 -3.31
N LEU A 280 4.68 5.02 -2.81
CA LEU A 280 3.63 4.10 -3.25
C LEU A 280 2.23 4.54 -2.79
N PHE A 281 2.09 5.10 -1.58
CA PHE A 281 0.83 5.68 -1.13
C PHE A 281 0.51 6.98 -1.88
N TYR A 282 1.53 7.81 -2.12
CA TYR A 282 1.36 9.04 -2.89
C TYR A 282 0.87 8.74 -4.32
N GLY A 283 1.48 7.79 -5.02
CA GLY A 283 1.08 7.36 -6.36
C GLY A 283 -0.35 6.81 -6.40
N LEU A 284 -0.75 5.99 -5.41
CA LEU A 284 -2.11 5.49 -5.27
C LEU A 284 -3.13 6.64 -5.19
N ILE A 285 -2.92 7.59 -4.28
CA ILE A 285 -3.88 8.68 -4.03
C ILE A 285 -3.88 9.68 -5.18
N THR A 286 -2.72 10.00 -5.77
CA THR A 286 -2.64 10.86 -6.96
C THR A 286 -3.43 10.27 -8.12
N THR A 287 -3.28 8.97 -8.38
CA THR A 287 -4.02 8.28 -9.45
C THR A 287 -5.53 8.26 -9.16
N ALA A 288 -5.92 7.94 -7.93
CA ALA A 288 -7.34 7.95 -7.54
C ALA A 288 -7.98 9.34 -7.71
N LYS A 289 -7.28 10.40 -7.32
CA LYS A 289 -7.72 11.79 -7.49
C LYS A 289 -7.90 12.15 -8.96
N ASN A 290 -6.88 11.92 -9.78
CA ASN A 290 -6.90 12.27 -11.21
C ASN A 290 -8.06 11.55 -11.93
N LYS A 291 -8.28 10.28 -11.62
CA LYS A 291 -9.39 9.50 -12.17
C LYS A 291 -10.75 10.04 -11.77
N MET A 292 -10.91 10.43 -10.50
CA MET A 292 -12.15 11.05 -10.00
C MET A 292 -12.43 12.39 -10.70
N GLU A 293 -11.42 13.24 -10.87
CA GLU A 293 -11.54 14.53 -11.54
C GLU A 293 -11.93 14.36 -13.01
N SER A 294 -11.26 13.49 -13.75
CA SER A 294 -11.58 13.17 -15.15
C SER A 294 -13.03 12.67 -15.31
N LEU A 295 -13.50 11.79 -14.44
CA LEU A 295 -14.89 11.31 -14.47
C LEU A 295 -15.90 12.44 -14.18
N SER A 296 -15.55 13.40 -13.33
CA SER A 296 -16.40 14.54 -13.01
C SER A 296 -16.52 15.52 -14.19
N GLU A 297 -15.43 15.75 -14.92
CA GLU A 297 -15.40 16.58 -16.12
C GLU A 297 -16.24 15.97 -17.25
N VAL A 298 -16.10 14.67 -17.51
CA VAL A 298 -16.92 13.96 -18.50
C VAL A 298 -18.42 14.07 -18.17
N LYS A 299 -18.80 13.94 -16.88
CA LYS A 299 -20.18 14.10 -16.45
C LYS A 299 -20.71 15.53 -16.66
N LYS A 300 -19.87 16.56 -16.44
CA LYS A 300 -20.24 17.97 -16.67
C LYS A 300 -20.44 18.23 -18.16
N LEU A 301 -19.54 17.75 -19.03
CA LEU A 301 -19.65 17.86 -20.48
C LEU A 301 -20.92 17.18 -21.01
N ASN A 302 -21.22 15.97 -20.56
CA ASN A 302 -22.43 15.25 -20.97
C ASN A 302 -23.74 15.90 -20.48
N LYS A 303 -23.70 16.72 -19.40
CA LYS A 303 -24.84 17.52 -18.95
C LYS A 303 -25.01 18.83 -19.75
N ALA A 304 -23.91 19.36 -20.27
CA ALA A 304 -23.95 20.60 -21.09
C ALA A 304 -24.40 20.35 -22.55
N ILE A 305 -24.33 19.09 -23.01
CA ILE A 305 -24.73 18.66 -24.35
C ILE A 305 -26.23 18.25 -24.40
N LYS A 306 -26.84 17.99 -23.24
CA LYS A 306 -28.30 17.73 -23.10
C LYS A 306 -29.07 19.03 -22.80
#